data_ca4cd1e04a14866c9e430560cb22d109
#
_entry.id   ca4cd1e04a14866c9e430560cb22d109
#
_cell.length_a   1.000
_cell.length_b   1.000
_cell.length_c   1.000
_cell.angle_alpha   90.00
_cell.angle_beta   90.00
_cell.angle_gamma   90.00
#
_symmetry.space_group_name_H-M   'P 1'
#
loop_
_entity.id
_entity.type
_entity.pdbx_description
1 polymer ?
#
loop_
_entity_poly.entity_id
_entity_poly.type
_entity_poly.pdbx_seq_one_letter_code
_entity_poly.pdbx_strand_id
1 'polypeptide(L)'
;FKCKADKWLSMRVSKELEDRAIRIYATIIKAAESKGYEVKIVKEGSQHYQDCTTFIVIRGHKIQTYLREATKQGVAILKFECDEYERHYGSSYDRCAAQDTKYTKLEDKIEHIINVLEEIADNRDERERQRKLEEERKRQEEERKRLEEEERKRLQALKDAELEKVKELIFKADRLKISKLIREYIEEFTLYMQEQGISSDMAMENEIEWMKKKADFIDPFVNFPDDLLSQEDIEKVLNPEIIKTSESKPSYGYYHSEPQYSYWQIKNMWRK
;
A
#
# COMPACT_ATOMS: atom_id res chain seq x y z
N PHE A 1 27.24 33.55 26.85
CA PHE A 1 26.78 34.20 28.10
C PHE A 1 25.69 33.32 28.72
N LYS A 2 25.97 32.70 29.90
CA LYS A 2 25.01 31.87 30.64
C LYS A 2 24.17 32.77 31.50
N CYS A 3 22.85 32.73 31.37
CA CYS A 3 21.96 33.22 32.40
C CYS A 3 22.27 32.49 33.71
N LYS A 4 22.50 33.25 34.81
CA LYS A 4 22.62 32.67 36.13
C LYS A 4 21.33 31.93 36.50
N ALA A 5 21.48 30.87 37.25
CA ALA A 5 20.47 29.84 37.56
C ALA A 5 19.10 30.33 38.07
N ASP A 6 18.88 31.56 38.33
CA ASP A 6 17.64 32.12 38.85
C ASP A 6 16.74 32.77 37.78
N LYS A 7 17.18 32.83 36.52
CA LYS A 7 16.44 33.46 35.43
C LYS A 7 15.89 32.40 34.47
N TRP A 8 14.60 32.22 34.56
CA TRP A 8 13.82 31.14 33.94
C TRP A 8 13.35 31.43 32.51
N LEU A 9 13.74 32.55 31.90
CA LEU A 9 13.27 32.95 30.57
C LEU A 9 14.27 32.58 29.49
N SER A 10 13.76 32.18 28.29
CA SER A 10 14.58 31.89 27.11
C SER A 10 15.21 33.17 26.54
N MET A 11 16.30 33.62 27.13
CA MET A 11 17.00 34.84 26.72
C MET A 11 18.49 34.62 26.51
N ARG A 12 19.05 35.26 25.45
CA ARG A 12 20.50 35.35 25.21
C ARG A 12 20.88 36.80 24.90
N VAL A 13 21.23 37.51 25.94
CA VAL A 13 21.55 38.92 25.88
C VAL A 13 22.80 39.25 26.72
N SER A 14 23.49 40.34 26.39
CA SER A 14 24.57 40.88 27.18
C SER A 14 24.02 41.43 28.52
N LYS A 15 24.96 41.66 29.48
CA LYS A 15 24.57 42.25 30.76
C LYS A 15 24.01 43.67 30.61
N GLU A 16 24.42 44.39 29.62
CA GLU A 16 24.01 45.76 29.35
C GLU A 16 22.56 45.85 28.90
N LEU A 17 22.08 44.85 28.17
CA LEU A 17 20.69 44.79 27.69
C LEU A 17 19.79 43.88 28.55
N GLU A 18 20.34 43.26 29.58
CA GLU A 18 19.61 42.26 30.39
C GLU A 18 18.34 42.82 31.05
N ASP A 19 18.45 43.96 31.73
CA ASP A 19 17.31 44.60 32.40
C ASP A 19 16.22 45.06 31.42
N ARG A 20 16.62 45.51 30.25
CA ARG A 20 15.71 45.89 29.19
C ARG A 20 15.01 44.65 28.63
N ALA A 21 15.75 43.58 28.35
CA ALA A 21 15.25 42.33 27.83
C ALA A 21 14.23 41.68 28.79
N ILE A 22 14.52 41.67 30.10
CA ILE A 22 13.59 41.15 31.13
C ILE A 22 12.29 41.93 31.12
N ARG A 23 12.34 43.28 31.08
CA ARG A 23 11.13 44.10 31.05
C ARG A 23 10.27 43.84 29.83
N ILE A 24 10.89 43.76 28.65
CA ILE A 24 10.19 43.44 27.39
C ILE A 24 9.52 42.07 27.49
N TYR A 25 10.30 41.05 27.88
CA TYR A 25 9.77 39.68 27.94
C TYR A 25 8.64 39.56 28.99
N ALA A 26 8.80 40.19 30.16
CA ALA A 26 7.73 40.23 31.17
C ALA A 26 6.48 40.96 30.68
N THR A 27 6.61 41.99 29.85
CA THR A 27 5.46 42.68 29.24
C THR A 27 4.77 41.81 28.21
N ILE A 28 5.52 41.06 27.37
CA ILE A 28 4.95 40.09 26.42
C ILE A 28 4.19 38.99 27.19
N ILE A 29 4.76 38.45 28.27
CA ILE A 29 4.09 37.45 29.10
C ILE A 29 2.79 37.99 29.68
N LYS A 30 2.81 39.18 30.29
CA LYS A 30 1.61 39.80 30.82
C LYS A 30 0.56 40.09 29.76
N ALA A 31 0.97 40.52 28.57
CA ALA A 31 0.05 40.70 27.43
C ALA A 31 -0.57 39.37 26.97
N ALA A 32 0.18 38.30 26.94
CA ALA A 32 -0.32 36.97 26.62
C ALA A 32 -1.31 36.46 27.71
N GLU A 33 -0.93 36.60 28.97
CA GLU A 33 -1.81 36.21 30.12
C GLU A 33 -3.10 37.04 30.16
N SER A 34 -3.05 38.34 29.82
CA SER A 34 -4.26 39.20 29.77
C SER A 34 -5.24 38.75 28.68
N LYS A 35 -4.78 38.09 27.65
CA LYS A 35 -5.60 37.44 26.61
C LYS A 35 -6.04 36.02 26.98
N GLY A 36 -5.66 35.52 28.17
CA GLY A 36 -6.01 34.19 28.66
C GLY A 36 -5.08 33.08 28.14
N TYR A 37 -3.93 33.42 27.60
CA TYR A 37 -2.95 32.42 27.16
C TYR A 37 -2.10 31.93 28.33
N GLU A 38 -1.81 30.63 28.34
CA GLU A 38 -0.96 30.03 29.36
C GLU A 38 0.51 30.17 28.98
N VAL A 39 1.35 30.54 29.96
CA VAL A 39 2.80 30.58 29.78
C VAL A 39 3.45 29.44 30.55
N LYS A 40 4.22 28.60 29.85
CA LYS A 40 4.96 27.47 30.42
C LYS A 40 6.45 27.65 30.24
N ILE A 41 7.17 27.49 31.34
CA ILE A 41 8.62 27.47 31.34
C ILE A 41 9.07 26.05 31.64
N VAL A 42 9.80 25.46 30.68
CA VAL A 42 10.30 24.10 30.79
C VAL A 42 11.81 24.16 30.95
N LYS A 43 12.31 23.44 31.95
CA LYS A 43 13.75 23.23 32.13
C LYS A 43 14.14 21.96 31.41
N GLU A 44 15.01 22.07 30.44
CA GLU A 44 15.61 20.93 29.75
C GLU A 44 17.11 20.95 30.02
N GLY A 45 17.68 19.77 30.28
CA GLY A 45 19.12 19.62 30.41
C GLY A 45 19.59 18.68 31.50
N SER A 46 20.86 18.28 31.38
CA SER A 46 21.56 17.44 32.36
C SER A 46 22.08 18.31 33.53
N GLN A 47 22.59 17.68 34.60
CA GLN A 47 23.15 18.38 35.77
C GLN A 47 24.20 19.47 35.45
N HIS A 48 24.80 19.43 34.26
CA HIS A 48 25.87 20.38 33.86
C HIS A 48 25.40 21.42 32.84
N TYR A 49 24.24 21.29 32.23
CA TYR A 49 23.71 22.20 31.23
C TYR A 49 22.18 22.29 31.38
N GLN A 50 21.73 23.38 31.99
CA GLN A 50 20.30 23.69 32.09
C GLN A 50 19.96 24.78 31.09
N ASP A 51 19.11 24.43 30.11
CA ASP A 51 18.49 25.39 29.22
C ASP A 51 17.02 25.56 29.63
N CYS A 52 16.56 26.80 29.65
CA CYS A 52 15.17 27.10 29.95
C CYS A 52 14.46 27.48 28.67
N THR A 53 13.37 26.78 28.37
CA THR A 53 12.56 27.06 27.21
C THR A 53 11.22 27.65 27.65
N THR A 54 10.87 28.81 27.11
CA THR A 54 9.62 29.50 27.40
C THR A 54 8.64 29.22 26.25
N PHE A 55 7.46 28.70 26.62
CA PHE A 55 6.36 28.45 25.70
C PHE A 55 5.19 29.36 26.03
N ILE A 56 4.57 29.97 25.01
CA ILE A 56 3.27 30.58 25.09
C ILE A 56 2.28 29.60 24.48
N VAL A 57 1.26 29.20 25.23
CA VAL A 57 0.28 28.18 24.83
C VAL A 57 -0.99 28.86 24.37
N ILE A 58 -1.32 28.77 23.11
CA ILE A 58 -2.53 29.36 22.50
C ILE A 58 -3.37 28.20 21.94
N ARG A 59 -4.58 28.02 22.42
CA ARG A 59 -5.50 26.95 21.97
C ARG A 59 -4.88 25.55 22.00
N GLY A 60 -4.03 25.29 23.00
CA GLY A 60 -3.33 24.00 23.14
C GLY A 60 -2.01 23.90 22.37
N HIS A 61 -1.73 24.81 21.45
CA HIS A 61 -0.47 24.84 20.70
C HIS A 61 0.63 25.50 21.54
N LYS A 62 1.71 24.77 21.80
CA LYS A 62 2.90 25.27 22.49
C LYS A 62 3.79 25.98 21.47
N ILE A 63 3.93 27.29 21.56
CA ILE A 63 4.78 28.10 20.71
C ILE A 63 6.01 28.46 21.51
N GLN A 64 7.17 28.00 21.10
CA GLN A 64 8.44 28.29 21.74
C GLN A 64 8.87 29.72 21.39
N THR A 65 9.31 30.46 22.39
CA THR A 65 9.69 31.86 22.22
C THR A 65 11.07 32.12 22.77
N TYR A 66 11.83 32.99 22.09
CA TYR A 66 13.18 33.40 22.46
C TYR A 66 13.35 34.91 22.33
N LEU A 67 14.13 35.50 23.25
CA LEU A 67 14.61 36.85 23.10
C LEU A 67 16.14 36.82 23.04
N ARG A 68 16.67 37.30 21.93
CA ARG A 68 18.13 37.33 21.76
C ARG A 68 18.66 38.69 21.31
N GLU A 69 19.90 38.92 21.66
CA GLU A 69 20.68 40.01 21.10
C GLU A 69 21.30 39.62 19.76
N ALA A 70 21.27 40.55 18.82
CA ALA A 70 21.95 40.45 17.54
C ALA A 70 22.69 41.79 17.26
N THR A 71 23.76 41.73 16.49
CA THR A 71 24.47 42.93 16.07
C THR A 71 24.11 43.27 14.63
N LYS A 72 23.61 44.49 14.41
CA LYS A 72 23.30 45.00 13.08
C LYS A 72 24.03 46.33 12.87
N GLN A 73 24.91 46.38 11.89
CA GLN A 73 25.75 47.58 11.60
C GLN A 73 26.50 48.10 12.82
N GLY A 74 27.06 47.20 13.64
CA GLY A 74 27.81 47.57 14.85
C GLY A 74 26.95 48.01 16.06
N VAL A 75 25.62 47.99 15.93
CA VAL A 75 24.69 48.32 17.00
C VAL A 75 24.05 47.07 17.53
N ALA A 76 24.02 46.90 18.86
CA ALA A 76 23.29 45.79 19.51
C ALA A 76 21.77 46.04 19.44
N ILE A 77 21.02 45.06 18.96
CA ILE A 77 19.58 45.09 18.83
C ILE A 77 18.98 43.87 19.50
N LEU A 78 17.75 43.99 20.03
CA LEU A 78 17.00 42.88 20.54
C LEU A 78 16.08 42.33 19.44
N LYS A 79 16.01 40.99 19.37
CA LYS A 79 15.11 40.24 18.49
C LYS A 79 14.27 39.31 19.31
N PHE A 80 12.93 39.27 19.03
CA PHE A 80 12.02 38.28 19.54
C PHE A 80 11.76 37.25 18.47
N GLU A 81 11.99 35.99 18.77
CA GLU A 81 11.90 34.87 17.84
C GLU A 81 10.88 33.85 18.35
N CYS A 82 10.14 33.26 17.44
CA CYS A 82 9.19 32.19 17.72
C CYS A 82 9.61 30.92 16.96
N ASP A 83 9.37 29.75 17.56
CA ASP A 83 9.61 28.48 16.91
C ASP A 83 8.35 28.07 16.12
N GLU A 84 8.24 28.58 14.92
CA GLU A 84 7.19 28.14 14.00
C GLU A 84 7.72 27.40 12.79
N TYR A 85 9.00 27.45 12.59
CA TYR A 85 9.56 27.00 11.34
C TYR A 85 9.98 25.55 11.41
N GLU A 86 9.16 24.69 10.83
CA GLU A 86 9.65 23.44 10.26
C GLU A 86 10.85 23.80 9.38
N ARG A 87 12.02 23.33 9.75
CA ARG A 87 13.24 23.48 8.98
C ARG A 87 13.04 22.86 7.60
N HIS A 88 12.55 23.61 6.64
CA HIS A 88 12.76 23.25 5.25
C HIS A 88 14.24 23.39 4.95
N TYR A 89 14.87 22.28 4.65
CA TYR A 89 16.25 22.20 4.20
C TYR A 89 16.47 23.21 3.07
N GLY A 90 17.28 24.25 3.33
CA GLY A 90 17.86 25.08 2.29
C GLY A 90 17.55 26.55 2.28
N SER A 91 16.70 27.10 3.16
CA SER A 91 16.57 28.55 3.28
C SER A 91 16.73 29.01 4.73
N SER A 92 17.60 29.99 4.92
CA SER A 92 17.78 30.72 6.16
C SER A 92 16.52 31.58 6.39
N TYR A 93 15.46 30.99 6.95
CA TYR A 93 14.31 31.76 7.36
C TYR A 93 14.63 32.50 8.66
N ASP A 94 14.44 33.82 8.62
CA ASP A 94 14.58 34.65 9.78
C ASP A 94 13.36 34.39 10.72
N ARG A 95 13.60 33.65 11.82
CA ARG A 95 12.58 33.33 12.85
C ARG A 95 12.11 34.54 13.66
N CYS A 96 12.44 35.71 13.21
CA CYS A 96 12.24 36.95 13.91
C CYS A 96 10.81 37.46 13.78
N ALA A 97 9.99 37.27 14.80
CA ALA A 97 8.68 37.87 14.87
C ALA A 97 8.74 39.40 14.99
N ALA A 98 9.71 39.92 15.74
CA ALA A 98 9.95 41.36 15.87
C ALA A 98 11.41 41.67 16.28
N GLN A 99 11.90 42.80 15.87
CA GLN A 99 13.26 43.28 16.26
C GLN A 99 13.29 44.79 16.42
N ASP A 100 14.30 45.26 17.18
CA ASP A 100 14.64 46.68 17.20
C ASP A 100 15.02 47.18 15.80
N THR A 101 14.55 48.37 15.45
CA THR A 101 14.93 49.05 14.22
C THR A 101 15.45 50.45 14.57
N LYS A 102 15.93 51.19 13.59
CA LYS A 102 16.35 52.56 13.77
C LYS A 102 15.24 53.49 14.27
N TYR A 103 13.99 53.19 13.91
CA TYR A 103 12.84 54.03 14.14
C TYR A 103 11.88 53.54 15.23
N THR A 104 11.83 52.22 15.45
CA THR A 104 10.89 51.58 16.39
C THR A 104 11.62 50.61 17.30
N LYS A 105 11.28 50.61 18.55
CA LYS A 105 11.83 49.67 19.54
C LYS A 105 10.94 48.44 19.68
N LEU A 106 11.47 47.37 20.27
CA LEU A 106 10.75 46.13 20.47
C LEU A 106 9.55 46.31 21.42
N GLU A 107 9.66 47.23 22.36
CA GLU A 107 8.57 47.63 23.30
C GLU A 107 7.31 48.12 22.56
N ASP A 108 7.49 48.82 21.44
CA ASP A 108 6.38 49.34 20.63
C ASP A 108 5.69 48.25 19.78
N LYS A 109 6.26 47.05 19.75
CA LYS A 109 5.82 45.93 18.86
C LYS A 109 5.18 44.80 19.66
N ILE A 110 4.85 44.97 20.92
CA ILE A 110 4.31 43.89 21.74
C ILE A 110 2.99 43.36 21.18
N GLU A 111 2.09 44.27 20.76
CA GLU A 111 0.84 43.89 20.14
C GLU A 111 1.05 43.08 18.84
N HIS A 112 2.00 43.54 18.01
CA HIS A 112 2.37 42.81 16.81
C HIS A 112 2.90 41.41 17.13
N ILE A 113 3.73 41.25 18.16
CA ILE A 113 4.25 39.95 18.61
C ILE A 113 3.07 39.03 19.02
N ILE A 114 2.10 39.54 19.77
CA ILE A 114 0.95 38.71 20.15
C ILE A 114 0.11 38.31 18.94
N ASN A 115 -0.10 39.22 17.98
CA ASN A 115 -0.82 38.89 16.74
C ASN A 115 -0.09 37.82 15.92
N VAL A 116 1.22 37.87 15.83
CA VAL A 116 2.04 36.83 15.18
C VAL A 116 1.87 35.48 15.89
N LEU A 117 1.87 35.43 17.21
CA LEU A 117 1.63 34.19 17.96
C LEU A 117 0.24 33.63 17.73
N GLU A 118 -0.77 34.48 17.62
CA GLU A 118 -2.15 34.07 17.27
C GLU A 118 -2.23 33.50 15.85
N GLU A 119 -1.59 34.17 14.88
CA GLU A 119 -1.49 33.70 13.49
C GLU A 119 -0.80 32.33 13.38
N ILE A 120 0.25 32.11 14.16
CA ILE A 120 0.92 30.82 14.26
C ILE A 120 -0.06 29.74 14.75
N ALA A 121 -0.84 30.02 15.79
CA ALA A 121 -1.81 29.09 16.31
C ALA A 121 -2.93 28.78 15.28
N ASP A 122 -3.42 29.81 14.56
CA ASP A 122 -4.41 29.66 13.51
C ASP A 122 -3.90 28.77 12.37
N ASN A 123 -2.68 28.99 11.92
CA ASN A 123 -2.04 28.18 10.89
C ASN A 123 -1.85 26.72 11.31
N ARG A 124 -1.57 26.47 12.60
CA ARG A 124 -1.45 25.09 13.13
C ARG A 124 -2.81 24.40 13.19
N ASP A 125 -3.85 25.10 13.64
CA ASP A 125 -5.23 24.60 13.64
C ASP A 125 -5.69 24.23 12.22
N GLU A 126 -5.38 25.06 11.24
CA GLU A 126 -5.76 24.81 9.86
C GLU A 126 -5.00 23.60 9.26
N ARG A 127 -3.70 23.52 9.51
CA ARG A 127 -2.89 22.35 9.08
C ARG A 127 -3.42 21.05 9.71
N GLU A 128 -3.82 21.09 10.98
CA GLU A 128 -4.38 19.92 11.67
C GLU A 128 -5.73 19.51 11.07
N ARG A 129 -6.61 20.49 10.74
CA ARG A 129 -7.88 20.22 10.06
C ARG A 129 -7.65 19.58 8.68
N GLN A 130 -6.73 20.15 7.89
CA GLN A 130 -6.39 19.63 6.56
C GLN A 130 -5.83 18.21 6.65
N ARG A 131 -4.93 17.93 7.60
CA ARG A 131 -4.39 16.60 7.82
C ARG A 131 -5.48 15.58 8.15
N LYS A 132 -6.40 15.93 9.08
CA LYS A 132 -7.52 15.04 9.43
C LYS A 132 -8.44 14.76 8.25
N LEU A 133 -8.72 15.77 7.43
CA LEU A 133 -9.54 15.62 6.23
C LEU A 133 -8.85 14.73 5.18
N GLU A 134 -7.54 14.90 5.00
CA GLU A 134 -6.77 14.08 4.07
C GLU A 134 -6.67 12.61 4.54
N GLU A 135 -6.45 12.39 5.85
CA GLU A 135 -6.45 11.04 6.44
C GLU A 135 -7.81 10.35 6.27
N GLU A 136 -8.91 11.08 6.45
CA GLU A 136 -10.25 10.55 6.24
C GLU A 136 -10.51 10.19 4.76
N ARG A 137 -10.10 11.07 3.84
CA ARG A 137 -10.18 10.77 2.39
C ARG A 137 -9.39 9.53 2.01
N LYS A 138 -8.16 9.39 2.52
CA LYS A 138 -7.34 8.20 2.27
C LYS A 138 -8.02 6.94 2.79
N ARG A 139 -8.57 6.99 4.01
CA ARG A 139 -9.30 5.85 4.60
C ARG A 139 -10.51 5.45 3.78
N GLN A 140 -11.31 6.43 3.32
CA GLN A 140 -12.47 6.16 2.47
C GLN A 140 -12.07 5.58 1.11
N GLU A 141 -10.99 6.07 0.52
CA GLU A 141 -10.49 5.56 -0.76
C GLU A 141 -9.94 4.13 -0.62
N GLU A 142 -9.22 3.82 0.46
CA GLU A 142 -8.73 2.47 0.75
C GLU A 142 -9.89 1.49 0.98
N GLU A 143 -10.94 1.91 1.70
CA GLU A 143 -12.13 1.10 1.92
C GLU A 143 -12.87 0.81 0.60
N ARG A 144 -13.04 1.83 -0.25
CA ARG A 144 -13.64 1.64 -1.58
C ARG A 144 -12.84 0.66 -2.43
N LYS A 145 -11.50 0.80 -2.47
CA LYS A 145 -10.63 -0.13 -3.21
C LYS A 145 -10.73 -1.56 -2.68
N ARG A 146 -10.82 -1.73 -1.35
CA ARG A 146 -10.98 -3.04 -0.73
C ARG A 146 -12.31 -3.69 -1.14
N LEU A 147 -13.41 -2.94 -1.11
CA LEU A 147 -14.72 -3.44 -1.53
C LEU A 147 -14.75 -3.79 -3.03
N GLU A 148 -14.19 -2.97 -3.89
CA GLU A 148 -14.08 -3.23 -5.33
C GLU A 148 -13.24 -4.51 -5.61
N GLU A 149 -12.15 -4.70 -4.87
CA GLU A 149 -11.31 -5.90 -4.99
C GLU A 149 -12.03 -7.16 -4.51
N GLU A 150 -12.78 -7.07 -3.41
CA GLU A 150 -13.58 -8.18 -2.88
C GLU A 150 -14.68 -8.59 -3.86
N GLU A 151 -15.39 -7.62 -4.44
CA GLU A 151 -16.41 -7.86 -5.46
C GLU A 151 -15.82 -8.52 -6.70
N ARG A 152 -14.65 -8.03 -7.16
CA ARG A 152 -13.93 -8.63 -8.29
C ARG A 152 -13.54 -10.08 -8.00
N LYS A 153 -13.03 -10.38 -6.81
CA LYS A 153 -12.67 -11.75 -6.39
C LYS A 153 -13.91 -12.65 -6.35
N ARG A 154 -15.01 -12.13 -5.84
CA ARG A 154 -16.28 -12.86 -5.81
C ARG A 154 -16.78 -13.20 -7.22
N LEU A 155 -16.76 -12.22 -8.13
CA LEU A 155 -17.16 -12.42 -9.52
C LEU A 155 -16.24 -13.41 -10.23
N GLN A 156 -14.94 -13.35 -10.00
CA GLN A 156 -13.97 -14.29 -10.55
C GLN A 156 -14.24 -15.73 -10.05
N ALA A 157 -14.47 -15.90 -8.75
CA ALA A 157 -14.78 -17.21 -8.18
C ALA A 157 -16.07 -17.83 -8.78
N LEU A 158 -17.09 -16.99 -9.04
CA LEU A 158 -18.31 -17.46 -9.71
C LEU A 158 -18.05 -17.88 -11.15
N LYS A 159 -17.20 -17.13 -11.90
CA LYS A 159 -16.81 -17.52 -13.26
C LYS A 159 -16.03 -18.81 -13.29
N ASP A 160 -15.06 -18.96 -12.36
CA ASP A 160 -14.24 -20.17 -12.28
C ASP A 160 -15.09 -21.40 -11.94
N ALA A 161 -16.05 -21.26 -11.02
CA ALA A 161 -16.98 -22.32 -10.69
C ALA A 161 -17.89 -22.72 -11.88
N GLU A 162 -18.31 -21.74 -12.67
CA GLU A 162 -19.12 -22.01 -13.86
C GLU A 162 -18.30 -22.66 -14.98
N LEU A 163 -17.06 -22.20 -15.17
CA LEU A 163 -16.13 -22.83 -16.11
C LEU A 163 -15.86 -24.30 -15.76
N GLU A 164 -15.75 -24.62 -14.47
CA GLU A 164 -15.55 -26.00 -14.04
C GLU A 164 -16.74 -26.89 -14.38
N LYS A 165 -17.98 -26.41 -14.17
CA LYS A 165 -19.18 -27.12 -14.59
C LYS A 165 -19.25 -27.36 -16.11
N VAL A 166 -18.83 -26.34 -16.89
CA VAL A 166 -18.79 -26.45 -18.36
C VAL A 166 -17.76 -27.51 -18.78
N LYS A 167 -16.59 -27.54 -18.16
CA LYS A 167 -15.56 -28.56 -18.43
C LYS A 167 -16.08 -29.97 -18.13
N GLU A 168 -16.73 -30.14 -16.98
CA GLU A 168 -17.33 -31.41 -16.61
C GLU A 168 -18.41 -31.86 -17.63
N LEU A 169 -19.23 -30.89 -18.10
CA LEU A 169 -20.24 -31.17 -19.12
C LEU A 169 -19.60 -31.62 -20.45
N ILE A 170 -18.56 -30.91 -20.92
CA ILE A 170 -17.84 -31.28 -22.13
C ILE A 170 -17.21 -32.67 -21.98
N PHE A 171 -16.57 -32.94 -20.86
CA PHE A 171 -15.98 -34.25 -20.59
C PHE A 171 -17.03 -35.39 -20.66
N LYS A 172 -18.22 -35.21 -20.06
CA LYS A 172 -19.30 -36.17 -20.16
C LYS A 172 -19.79 -36.36 -21.61
N ALA A 173 -19.87 -35.27 -22.39
CA ALA A 173 -20.26 -35.32 -23.79
C ALA A 173 -19.25 -36.09 -24.66
N ASP A 174 -17.95 -35.86 -24.43
CA ASP A 174 -16.87 -36.57 -25.14
C ASP A 174 -16.84 -38.06 -24.79
N ARG A 175 -17.06 -38.43 -23.54
CA ARG A 175 -17.21 -39.83 -23.12
C ARG A 175 -18.35 -40.51 -23.86
N LEU A 176 -19.55 -39.89 -23.93
CA LEU A 176 -20.68 -40.43 -24.67
C LEU A 176 -20.37 -40.60 -26.14
N LYS A 177 -19.70 -39.63 -26.79
CA LYS A 177 -19.30 -39.71 -28.19
C LYS A 177 -18.37 -40.88 -28.42
N ILE A 178 -17.36 -41.07 -27.61
CA ILE A 178 -16.36 -42.15 -27.75
C ILE A 178 -17.01 -43.49 -27.49
N SER A 179 -17.86 -43.63 -26.48
CA SER A 179 -18.63 -44.88 -26.23
C SER A 179 -19.46 -45.29 -27.46
N LYS A 180 -20.14 -44.34 -28.13
CA LYS A 180 -20.88 -44.60 -29.37
C LYS A 180 -19.98 -45.06 -30.52
N LEU A 181 -18.86 -44.36 -30.71
CA LEU A 181 -17.89 -44.75 -31.77
C LEU A 181 -17.33 -46.15 -31.53
N ILE A 182 -17.07 -46.55 -30.29
CA ILE A 182 -16.62 -47.92 -30.00
C ILE A 182 -17.73 -48.93 -30.34
N ARG A 183 -18.98 -48.66 -30.05
CA ARG A 183 -20.10 -49.56 -30.39
C ARG A 183 -20.28 -49.67 -31.90
N GLU A 184 -20.22 -48.57 -32.65
CA GLU A 184 -20.25 -48.53 -34.09
C GLU A 184 -19.08 -49.37 -34.67
N TYR A 185 -17.87 -49.19 -34.14
CA TYR A 185 -16.72 -50.01 -34.54
C TYR A 185 -16.93 -51.53 -34.31
N ILE A 186 -17.53 -51.90 -33.16
CA ILE A 186 -17.86 -53.32 -32.87
C ILE A 186 -18.85 -53.89 -33.86
N GLU A 187 -19.87 -53.12 -34.25
CA GLU A 187 -20.86 -53.53 -35.25
C GLU A 187 -20.21 -53.75 -36.65
N GLU A 188 -19.45 -52.75 -37.10
CA GLU A 188 -18.74 -52.84 -38.38
C GLU A 188 -17.71 -53.97 -38.39
N PHE A 189 -16.98 -54.15 -37.31
CA PHE A 189 -16.03 -55.26 -37.15
C PHE A 189 -16.70 -56.61 -37.22
N THR A 190 -17.84 -56.77 -36.59
CA THR A 190 -18.64 -58.00 -36.59
C THR A 190 -19.15 -58.31 -38.02
N LEU A 191 -19.66 -57.28 -38.73
CA LEU A 191 -20.09 -57.43 -40.13
C LEU A 191 -18.98 -57.82 -41.05
N TYR A 192 -17.80 -57.15 -40.94
CA TYR A 192 -16.62 -57.47 -41.72
C TYR A 192 -16.20 -58.94 -41.54
N MET A 193 -16.17 -59.44 -40.33
CA MET A 193 -15.83 -60.83 -40.02
C MET A 193 -16.80 -61.81 -40.67
N GLN A 194 -18.09 -61.51 -40.67
CA GLN A 194 -19.11 -62.34 -41.33
C GLN A 194 -18.93 -62.36 -42.87
N GLU A 195 -18.65 -61.20 -43.47
CA GLU A 195 -18.41 -61.11 -44.94
C GLU A 195 -17.18 -61.87 -45.38
N GLN A 196 -16.11 -61.87 -44.56
CA GLN A 196 -14.90 -62.63 -44.88
C GLN A 196 -15.00 -64.14 -44.61
N GLY A 197 -16.14 -64.61 -44.07
CA GLY A 197 -16.35 -66.03 -43.75
C GLY A 197 -15.40 -66.52 -42.64
N ILE A 198 -14.89 -65.60 -41.80
CA ILE A 198 -14.01 -65.93 -40.68
C ILE A 198 -14.90 -66.50 -39.58
N SER A 199 -14.71 -67.77 -39.24
CA SER A 199 -15.41 -68.40 -38.14
C SER A 199 -15.02 -67.75 -36.83
N SER A 200 -16.03 -67.30 -36.05
CA SER A 200 -15.81 -66.80 -34.70
C SER A 200 -15.22 -67.90 -33.83
N ASP A 201 -13.99 -67.69 -33.36
CA ASP A 201 -13.40 -68.53 -32.32
C ASP A 201 -13.64 -67.92 -30.93
N MET A 202 -13.42 -68.71 -29.88
CA MET A 202 -13.63 -68.25 -28.47
C MET A 202 -12.76 -67.06 -28.12
N ALA A 203 -11.61 -66.87 -28.71
CA ALA A 203 -10.71 -65.73 -28.48
C ALA A 203 -11.33 -64.44 -29.02
N MET A 204 -11.92 -64.49 -30.20
CA MET A 204 -12.59 -63.38 -30.88
C MET A 204 -13.90 -62.96 -30.11
N GLU A 205 -14.67 -63.92 -29.64
CA GLU A 205 -15.86 -63.64 -28.83
C GLU A 205 -15.48 -62.94 -27.52
N ASN A 206 -14.42 -63.35 -26.86
CA ASN A 206 -13.86 -62.72 -25.66
C ASN A 206 -13.40 -61.29 -25.95
N GLU A 207 -12.80 -61.01 -27.08
CA GLU A 207 -12.34 -59.66 -27.47
C GLU A 207 -13.52 -58.73 -27.73
N ILE A 208 -14.56 -59.20 -28.43
CA ILE A 208 -15.79 -58.42 -28.65
C ILE A 208 -16.46 -58.11 -27.32
N GLU A 209 -16.54 -59.10 -26.41
CA GLU A 209 -17.12 -58.88 -25.07
C GLU A 209 -16.30 -57.87 -24.26
N TRP A 210 -14.97 -57.94 -24.33
CA TRP A 210 -14.06 -56.96 -23.70
C TRP A 210 -14.32 -55.54 -24.26
N MET A 211 -14.41 -55.36 -25.58
CA MET A 211 -14.68 -54.08 -26.22
C MET A 211 -16.04 -53.51 -25.77
N LYS A 212 -17.09 -54.35 -25.66
CA LYS A 212 -18.42 -53.92 -25.15
C LYS A 212 -18.34 -53.45 -23.73
N LYS A 213 -17.64 -54.17 -22.83
CA LYS A 213 -17.46 -53.79 -21.43
C LYS A 213 -16.70 -52.43 -21.32
N LYS A 214 -15.70 -52.19 -22.19
CA LYS A 214 -14.98 -50.89 -22.22
C LYS A 214 -15.85 -49.74 -22.74
N ALA A 215 -16.73 -50.00 -23.73
CA ALA A 215 -17.71 -49.00 -24.17
C ALA A 215 -18.69 -48.65 -23.08
N ASP A 216 -19.16 -49.61 -22.28
CA ASP A 216 -20.09 -49.40 -21.16
C ASP A 216 -19.39 -48.71 -19.97
N PHE A 217 -18.10 -48.98 -19.76
CA PHE A 217 -17.29 -48.28 -18.76
C PHE A 217 -17.10 -46.78 -19.08
N ILE A 218 -16.86 -46.47 -20.36
CA ILE A 218 -16.67 -45.10 -20.82
C ILE A 218 -17.97 -44.31 -20.86
N ASP A 219 -19.11 -44.97 -21.10
CA ASP A 219 -20.42 -44.34 -21.25
C ASP A 219 -20.88 -43.66 -19.94
N PRO A 220 -21.10 -42.35 -19.90
CA PRO A 220 -21.48 -41.66 -18.69
C PRO A 220 -22.88 -41.98 -18.18
N PHE A 221 -23.73 -42.58 -19.03
CA PHE A 221 -25.09 -42.98 -18.64
C PHE A 221 -25.16 -44.42 -18.13
N VAL A 222 -24.27 -45.30 -18.62
CA VAL A 222 -24.20 -46.69 -18.17
C VAL A 222 -23.29 -46.82 -16.96
N ASN A 223 -22.12 -46.17 -17.01
CA ASN A 223 -21.12 -46.10 -15.94
C ASN A 223 -20.83 -47.47 -15.30
N PHE A 224 -20.60 -48.50 -16.12
CA PHE A 224 -20.33 -49.84 -15.64
C PHE A 224 -18.92 -49.88 -15.01
N PRO A 225 -18.74 -50.43 -13.79
CA PRO A 225 -17.43 -50.49 -13.15
C PRO A 225 -16.47 -51.40 -13.93
N ASP A 226 -15.22 -51.00 -14.02
CA ASP A 226 -14.14 -51.82 -14.59
C ASP A 226 -13.27 -52.36 -13.46
N ASP A 227 -12.77 -53.61 -13.63
CA ASP A 227 -12.00 -54.29 -12.61
C ASP A 227 -10.56 -53.72 -12.47
N LEU A 228 -10.06 -53.04 -13.51
CA LEU A 228 -8.66 -52.58 -13.58
C LEU A 228 -8.54 -51.04 -13.71
N LEU A 229 -9.53 -50.39 -14.34
CA LEU A 229 -9.48 -48.98 -14.69
C LEU A 229 -10.38 -48.14 -13.79
N SER A 230 -9.88 -47.00 -13.35
CA SER A 230 -10.63 -46.00 -12.59
C SER A 230 -11.19 -44.89 -13.51
N GLN A 231 -12.11 -44.07 -12.98
CA GLN A 231 -12.60 -42.90 -13.70
C GLN A 231 -11.46 -41.91 -14.04
N GLU A 232 -10.44 -41.79 -13.18
CA GLU A 232 -9.25 -40.96 -13.43
C GLU A 232 -8.42 -41.45 -14.63
N ASP A 233 -8.42 -42.74 -14.90
CA ASP A 233 -7.73 -43.33 -16.05
C ASP A 233 -8.45 -43.00 -17.36
N ILE A 234 -9.75 -42.82 -17.35
CA ILE A 234 -10.51 -42.31 -18.50
C ILE A 234 -10.07 -40.88 -18.81
N GLU A 235 -9.92 -40.03 -17.79
CA GLU A 235 -9.45 -38.65 -17.99
C GLU A 235 -8.07 -38.59 -18.64
N LYS A 236 -7.14 -39.43 -18.19
CA LYS A 236 -5.79 -39.54 -18.77
C LYS A 236 -5.82 -39.97 -20.23
N VAL A 237 -6.69 -40.92 -20.58
CA VAL A 237 -6.83 -41.43 -21.96
C VAL A 237 -7.45 -40.38 -22.87
N LEU A 238 -8.46 -39.66 -22.41
CA LEU A 238 -9.17 -38.66 -23.21
C LEU A 238 -8.45 -37.31 -23.31
N ASN A 239 -7.62 -36.97 -22.32
CA ASN A 239 -6.82 -35.75 -22.27
C ASN A 239 -5.31 -36.06 -22.12
N PRO A 240 -4.64 -36.54 -23.13
CA PRO A 240 -3.22 -36.89 -23.06
C PRO A 240 -2.29 -35.70 -22.80
N GLU A 241 -2.77 -34.45 -22.95
CA GLU A 241 -1.98 -33.23 -22.65
C GLU A 241 -1.80 -32.97 -21.16
N ILE A 242 -2.70 -33.50 -20.30
CA ILE A 242 -2.56 -33.37 -18.83
C ILE A 242 -1.34 -34.15 -18.30
N ILE A 243 -0.92 -35.18 -18.99
CA ILE A 243 0.23 -36.02 -18.56
C ILE A 243 1.57 -35.26 -18.67
N LYS A 244 1.67 -34.26 -19.55
CA LYS A 244 2.94 -33.52 -19.76
C LYS A 244 3.24 -32.46 -18.68
N THR A 245 2.31 -32.14 -17.80
CA THR A 245 2.49 -31.12 -16.78
C THR A 245 2.89 -31.65 -15.42
N SER A 246 2.90 -32.96 -15.19
CA SER A 246 3.26 -33.58 -13.90
C SER A 246 4.72 -34.08 -13.80
N GLU A 247 5.50 -34.02 -14.87
CA GLU A 247 6.92 -34.29 -14.78
C GLU A 247 7.65 -33.07 -14.22
N SER A 248 8.08 -33.19 -12.99
CA SER A 248 8.90 -32.24 -12.25
C SER A 248 10.12 -31.86 -13.09
N LYS A 249 10.21 -30.58 -13.47
CA LYS A 249 11.44 -30.02 -14.03
C LYS A 249 12.56 -30.16 -13.00
N PRO A 250 13.69 -30.77 -13.31
CA PRO A 250 14.85 -30.71 -12.44
C PRO A 250 15.33 -29.27 -12.36
N SER A 251 15.45 -28.78 -11.14
CA SER A 251 16.04 -27.49 -10.80
C SER A 251 17.51 -27.50 -11.18
N TYR A 252 17.85 -26.99 -12.34
CA TYR A 252 19.19 -26.50 -12.65
C TYR A 252 19.08 -25.07 -13.18
N GLY A 253 19.56 -24.14 -12.36
CA GLY A 253 19.66 -22.74 -12.70
C GLY A 253 20.69 -22.53 -13.81
N TYR A 254 20.22 -22.00 -14.91
CA TYR A 254 21.01 -21.16 -15.80
C TYR A 254 20.09 -20.07 -16.37
N TYR A 255 20.46 -18.85 -16.10
CA TYR A 255 19.84 -17.65 -16.68
C TYR A 255 20.13 -17.64 -18.19
N HIS A 256 19.12 -17.95 -18.99
CA HIS A 256 19.06 -17.50 -20.38
C HIS A 256 17.77 -16.68 -20.53
N SER A 257 17.94 -15.39 -20.70
CA SER A 257 16.89 -14.48 -21.13
C SER A 257 16.50 -14.82 -22.56
N GLU A 258 15.39 -15.51 -22.75
CA GLU A 258 14.75 -15.61 -24.04
C GLU A 258 14.21 -14.24 -24.46
N PRO A 259 14.44 -13.78 -25.69
CA PRO A 259 13.86 -12.54 -26.17
C PRO A 259 12.33 -12.69 -26.26
N GLN A 260 11.60 -11.92 -25.45
CA GLN A 260 10.16 -11.79 -25.57
C GLN A 260 9.81 -11.05 -26.87
N TYR A 261 9.47 -11.82 -27.90
CA TYR A 261 8.88 -11.23 -29.10
C TYR A 261 7.45 -10.79 -28.81
N SER A 262 7.17 -9.51 -29.05
CA SER A 262 5.80 -9.00 -28.94
C SER A 262 4.92 -9.60 -30.06
N TYR A 263 3.60 -9.71 -29.79
CA TYR A 263 2.61 -10.20 -30.78
C TYR A 263 2.75 -9.55 -32.17
N TRP A 264 3.17 -8.29 -32.24
CA TRP A 264 3.43 -7.55 -33.48
C TRP A 264 4.67 -8.03 -34.24
N GLN A 265 5.69 -8.51 -33.56
CA GLN A 265 6.90 -9.03 -34.20
C GLN A 265 6.66 -10.42 -34.83
N ILE A 266 5.84 -11.25 -34.18
CA ILE A 266 5.44 -12.55 -34.70
C ILE A 266 4.58 -12.41 -35.98
N LYS A 267 3.64 -11.44 -35.98
CA LYS A 267 2.76 -11.20 -37.14
C LYS A 267 3.50 -10.74 -38.39
N ASN A 268 4.67 -10.11 -38.26
CA ASN A 268 5.46 -9.63 -39.39
C ASN A 268 6.46 -10.69 -39.94
N MET A 269 6.70 -11.77 -39.20
CA MET A 269 7.54 -12.88 -39.69
C MET A 269 6.86 -13.77 -40.78
N TRP A 270 5.51 -13.73 -40.82
CA TRP A 270 4.72 -14.54 -41.79
C TRP A 270 4.30 -13.78 -43.04
N ARG A 271 4.87 -12.60 -43.28
CA ARG A 271 4.57 -11.74 -44.46
C ARG A 271 5.76 -11.55 -45.40
N LYS A 272 6.63 -12.57 -45.52
CA LYS A 272 7.61 -12.62 -46.61
C LYS A 272 7.46 -13.92 -47.42
#